data_ab14f4e072abf61967ebf7fbcb2001aa
#
_entry.id   ab14f4e072abf61967ebf7fbcb2001aa
#
_cell.length_a   1.000
_cell.length_b   1.000
_cell.length_c   1.000
_cell.angle_alpha   90.00
_cell.angle_beta   90.00
_cell.angle_gamma   90.00
#
_symmetry.space_group_name_H-M   'P 1'
#
loop_
_entity.id
_entity.type
_entity.pdbx_description
1 polymer ?
#
loop_
_entity_poly.entity_id
_entity_poly.type
_entity_poly.pdbx_seq_one_letter_code
_entity_poly.pdbx_strand_id
1 'polypeptide(L)'
;AVETDEAILLFLTTTIPNTAAGRVSPEALQQIRHMRRKAICSQRALLVFLHHPPFRSGYIVMDACALENRREFLAAFGNVSPTGKTPSQKGSEVTAGIFCGHLHRPMASLVEGLPCWTVPSVAHSLAAFERSGAVRAAATPPGWLRGTLTKDSLVCEFVEISAQPVFPIPFIPLRARVEEQALKVLSPANDHMSLRKD
;
A
#
# COMPACT_ATOMS: atom_id res chain seq x y z
N ALA A 1 -7.47 -4.47 -14.76
CA ALA A 1 -7.59 -3.29 -13.89
C ALA A 1 -9.06 -3.10 -13.52
N VAL A 2 -9.31 -2.52 -12.35
CA VAL A 2 -10.62 -2.04 -11.89
C VAL A 2 -10.52 -0.54 -11.71
N GLU A 3 -11.54 0.20 -12.14
CA GLU A 3 -11.55 1.66 -12.08
C GLU A 3 -12.72 2.14 -11.23
N THR A 4 -12.45 3.08 -10.35
CA THR A 4 -13.44 3.84 -9.58
C THR A 4 -13.29 5.33 -9.90
N ASP A 5 -14.12 6.16 -9.28
CA ASP A 5 -14.01 7.62 -9.44
C ASP A 5 -12.72 8.16 -8.82
N GLU A 6 -12.17 7.52 -7.77
CA GLU A 6 -11.01 7.98 -7.03
C GLU A 6 -9.71 7.25 -7.39
N ALA A 7 -9.78 6.01 -7.89
CA ALA A 7 -8.61 5.15 -8.07
C ALA A 7 -8.68 4.24 -9.29
N ILE A 8 -7.50 3.87 -9.76
CA ILE A 8 -7.25 2.76 -10.68
C ILE A 8 -6.53 1.66 -9.89
N LEU A 9 -7.16 0.49 -9.78
CA LEU A 9 -6.60 -0.69 -9.15
C LEU A 9 -6.07 -1.62 -10.23
N LEU A 10 -4.77 -1.85 -10.25
CA LEU A 10 -4.09 -2.68 -11.23
C LEU A 10 -3.58 -3.96 -10.57
N PHE A 11 -4.09 -5.11 -11.00
CA PHE A 11 -3.69 -6.41 -10.49
C PHE A 11 -2.75 -7.08 -11.50
N LEU A 12 -1.57 -7.51 -11.04
CA LEU A 12 -0.53 -8.10 -11.86
C LEU A 12 -0.19 -9.52 -11.39
N THR A 13 -0.05 -10.44 -12.32
CA THR A 13 0.60 -11.71 -12.04
C THR A 13 2.12 -11.56 -12.12
N THR A 14 2.81 -12.18 -11.19
CA THR A 14 4.28 -12.25 -11.16
C THR A 14 4.79 -13.67 -11.15
N THR A 15 3.91 -14.65 -11.38
CA THR A 15 4.25 -16.07 -11.34
C THR A 15 5.11 -16.45 -12.53
N ILE A 16 6.21 -17.15 -12.25
CA ILE A 16 7.04 -17.85 -13.25
C ILE A 16 6.82 -19.35 -13.06
N PRO A 17 6.47 -20.12 -14.09
CA PRO A 17 6.27 -21.56 -13.97
C PRO A 17 7.49 -22.25 -13.34
N ASN A 18 7.22 -23.18 -12.43
CA ASN A 18 8.24 -24.04 -11.78
C ASN A 18 9.30 -23.32 -10.94
N THR A 19 9.02 -22.09 -10.49
CA THR A 19 9.91 -21.35 -9.58
C THR A 19 9.09 -20.58 -8.54
N ALA A 20 9.70 -20.32 -7.38
CA ALA A 20 9.13 -19.46 -6.35
C ALA A 20 9.47 -17.97 -6.55
N ALA A 21 10.33 -17.63 -7.53
CA ALA A 21 10.64 -16.26 -7.88
C ALA A 21 9.54 -15.63 -8.75
N GLY A 22 9.50 -14.31 -8.77
CA GLY A 22 8.53 -13.55 -9.54
C GLY A 22 9.14 -12.70 -10.64
N ARG A 23 8.34 -12.42 -11.68
CA ARG A 23 8.69 -11.49 -12.75
C ARG A 23 7.46 -10.80 -13.29
N VAL A 24 7.56 -9.51 -13.54
CA VAL A 24 6.53 -8.74 -14.26
C VAL A 24 6.83 -8.85 -15.76
N SER A 25 5.83 -9.23 -16.57
CA SER A 25 6.01 -9.36 -18.01
C SER A 25 6.20 -8.00 -18.71
N PRO A 26 6.79 -7.96 -19.90
CA PRO A 26 6.92 -6.72 -20.69
C PRO A 26 5.57 -6.04 -20.93
N GLU A 27 4.52 -6.81 -21.19
CA GLU A 27 3.15 -6.32 -21.41
C GLU A 27 2.59 -5.68 -20.14
N ALA A 28 2.82 -6.32 -18.97
CA ALA A 28 2.42 -5.78 -17.68
C ALA A 28 3.19 -4.48 -17.33
N LEU A 29 4.47 -4.39 -17.67
CA LEU A 29 5.25 -3.15 -17.54
C LEU A 29 4.67 -2.03 -18.44
N GLN A 30 4.25 -2.34 -19.66
CA GLN A 30 3.56 -1.38 -20.53
C GLN A 30 2.21 -0.96 -19.95
N GLN A 31 1.46 -1.91 -19.38
CA GLN A 31 0.19 -1.63 -18.71
C GLN A 31 0.37 -0.69 -17.50
N ILE A 32 1.40 -0.87 -16.69
CA ILE A 32 1.73 0.06 -15.59
C ILE A 32 1.93 1.47 -16.15
N ARG A 33 2.77 1.63 -17.18
CA ARG A 33 3.03 2.94 -17.80
C ARG A 33 1.76 3.59 -18.36
N HIS A 34 0.89 2.78 -18.98
CA HIS A 34 -0.38 3.26 -19.51
C HIS A 34 -1.33 3.71 -18.40
N MET A 35 -1.55 2.85 -17.39
CA MET A 35 -2.45 3.16 -16.28
C MET A 35 -1.95 4.33 -15.43
N ARG A 36 -0.62 4.47 -15.28
CA ARG A 36 -0.03 5.62 -14.63
C ARG A 36 -0.34 6.92 -15.36
N ARG A 37 -0.15 6.97 -16.69
CA ARG A 37 -0.52 8.16 -17.48
C ARG A 37 -2.01 8.48 -17.33
N LYS A 38 -2.86 7.45 -17.39
CA LYS A 38 -4.31 7.60 -17.19
C LYS A 38 -4.64 8.16 -15.81
N ALA A 39 -4.02 7.63 -14.76
CA ALA A 39 -4.20 8.11 -13.38
C ALA A 39 -3.83 9.58 -13.24
N ILE A 40 -2.68 9.99 -13.79
CA ILE A 40 -2.23 11.39 -13.80
C ILE A 40 -3.24 12.29 -14.54
N CYS A 41 -3.66 11.89 -15.74
CA CYS A 41 -4.59 12.69 -16.55
C CYS A 41 -5.98 12.85 -15.89
N SER A 42 -6.44 11.81 -15.19
CA SER A 42 -7.74 11.80 -14.51
C SER A 42 -7.68 12.17 -13.03
N GLN A 43 -6.48 12.46 -12.49
CA GLN A 43 -6.23 12.81 -11.08
C GLN A 43 -6.74 11.74 -10.10
N ARG A 44 -6.61 10.48 -10.47
CA ARG A 44 -6.97 9.33 -9.63
C ARG A 44 -5.73 8.66 -9.07
N ALA A 45 -5.86 8.02 -7.91
CA ALA A 45 -4.80 7.20 -7.35
C ALA A 45 -4.50 6.00 -8.26
N LEU A 46 -3.23 5.54 -8.29
CA LEU A 46 -2.85 4.27 -8.90
C LEU A 46 -2.41 3.28 -7.82
N LEU A 47 -3.20 2.25 -7.58
CA LEU A 47 -2.92 1.21 -6.61
C LEU A 47 -2.59 -0.09 -7.34
N VAL A 48 -1.38 -0.60 -7.16
CA VAL A 48 -0.86 -1.79 -7.87
C VAL A 48 -0.73 -2.95 -6.91
N PHE A 49 -1.30 -4.08 -7.29
CA PHE A 49 -1.33 -5.31 -6.50
C PHE A 49 -0.56 -6.41 -7.24
N LEU A 50 0.43 -7.01 -6.56
CA LEU A 50 1.22 -8.12 -7.09
C LEU A 50 1.67 -9.02 -5.94
N HIS A 51 2.15 -10.23 -6.24
CA HIS A 51 2.57 -11.15 -5.18
C HIS A 51 3.97 -10.82 -4.63
N HIS A 52 4.97 -10.69 -5.49
CA HIS A 52 6.36 -10.53 -5.08
C HIS A 52 6.71 -9.05 -4.85
N PRO A 53 7.23 -8.67 -3.66
CA PRO A 53 7.55 -7.28 -3.36
C PRO A 53 8.77 -6.79 -4.16
N PRO A 54 8.79 -5.48 -4.52
CA PRO A 54 9.90 -4.88 -5.26
C PRO A 54 11.05 -4.42 -4.35
N PHE A 55 11.08 -4.87 -3.10
CA PHE A 55 12.13 -4.54 -2.14
C PHE A 55 12.71 -5.81 -1.50
N ARG A 56 13.88 -5.67 -0.87
CA ARG A 56 14.47 -6.74 -0.08
C ARG A 56 13.98 -6.65 1.36
N SER A 57 13.51 -7.79 1.87
CA SER A 57 12.91 -7.91 3.20
C SER A 57 13.95 -8.13 4.31
N GLY A 58 15.15 -8.59 3.94
CA GLY A 58 16.16 -9.09 4.87
C GLY A 58 16.02 -10.59 5.20
N TYR A 59 14.94 -11.23 4.77
CA TYR A 59 14.78 -12.69 4.85
C TYR A 59 15.47 -13.32 3.65
N ILE A 60 16.69 -13.84 3.84
CA ILE A 60 17.58 -14.30 2.76
C ILE A 60 16.89 -15.25 1.78
N VAL A 61 16.14 -16.24 2.28
CA VAL A 61 15.44 -17.22 1.43
C VAL A 61 14.31 -16.55 0.63
N MET A 62 13.55 -15.66 1.26
CA MET A 62 12.46 -14.93 0.58
C MET A 62 13.02 -13.94 -0.43
N ASP A 63 14.14 -13.30 -0.10
CA ASP A 63 14.82 -12.37 -1.01
C ASP A 63 15.47 -13.08 -2.20
N ALA A 64 15.82 -14.37 -2.07
CA ALA A 64 16.28 -15.23 -3.18
C ALA A 64 15.12 -15.57 -4.14
N CYS A 65 13.89 -15.55 -3.66
CA CYS A 65 12.67 -15.78 -4.44
C CYS A 65 11.90 -14.48 -4.73
N ALA A 66 12.56 -13.31 -4.68
CA ALA A 66 11.94 -12.01 -4.87
C ALA A 66 11.60 -11.71 -6.35
N LEU A 67 11.11 -10.51 -6.60
CA LEU A 67 10.84 -10.03 -7.95
C LEU A 67 12.16 -9.81 -8.71
N GLU A 68 12.42 -10.63 -9.75
CA GLU A 68 13.70 -10.62 -10.49
C GLU A 68 13.96 -9.28 -11.19
N ASN A 69 12.95 -8.73 -11.86
CA ASN A 69 13.07 -7.50 -12.63
C ASN A 69 12.51 -6.27 -11.89
N ARG A 70 12.78 -6.18 -10.59
CA ARG A 70 12.30 -5.09 -9.72
C ARG A 70 12.67 -3.70 -10.23
N ARG A 71 13.88 -3.52 -10.81
CA ARG A 71 14.30 -2.22 -11.36
C ARG A 71 13.45 -1.79 -12.53
N GLU A 72 13.16 -2.70 -13.45
CA GLU A 72 12.29 -2.45 -14.60
C GLU A 72 10.85 -2.14 -14.15
N PHE A 73 10.38 -2.89 -13.13
CA PHE A 73 9.08 -2.67 -12.52
C PHE A 73 8.97 -1.26 -11.90
N LEU A 74 9.93 -0.86 -11.07
CA LEU A 74 9.95 0.47 -10.46
C LEU A 74 10.09 1.58 -11.51
N ALA A 75 10.95 1.40 -12.50
CA ALA A 75 11.12 2.34 -13.61
C ALA A 75 9.84 2.53 -14.45
N ALA A 76 8.91 1.57 -14.44
CA ALA A 76 7.63 1.72 -15.13
C ALA A 76 6.73 2.81 -14.51
N PHE A 77 6.95 3.15 -13.25
CA PHE A 77 6.27 4.28 -12.59
C PHE A 77 6.91 5.63 -12.93
N GLY A 78 8.15 5.65 -13.47
CA GLY A 78 8.93 6.86 -13.74
C GLY A 78 9.29 7.60 -12.44
N ASN A 79 9.59 8.89 -12.54
CA ASN A 79 9.93 9.69 -11.37
C ASN A 79 8.73 9.86 -10.45
N VAL A 80 8.87 9.41 -9.21
CA VAL A 80 7.91 9.57 -8.13
C VAL A 80 8.55 10.45 -7.05
N SER A 81 7.78 11.39 -6.51
CA SER A 81 8.22 12.21 -5.39
C SER A 81 8.51 11.33 -4.17
N PRO A 82 9.43 11.72 -3.26
CA PRO A 82 9.66 11.01 -1.99
C PRO A 82 8.40 10.82 -1.13
N THR A 83 7.34 11.56 -1.39
CA THR A 83 6.03 11.43 -0.73
C THR A 83 5.14 10.36 -1.36
N GLY A 84 5.63 9.61 -2.36
CA GLY A 84 4.83 8.64 -3.10
C GLY A 84 3.84 9.27 -4.09
N LYS A 85 3.93 10.58 -4.30
CA LYS A 85 3.06 11.30 -5.22
C LYS A 85 3.77 11.59 -6.54
N THR A 86 3.04 11.51 -7.62
CA THR A 86 3.54 11.77 -8.96
C THR A 86 3.13 13.16 -9.41
N PRO A 87 4.06 14.00 -9.91
CA PRO A 87 3.69 15.29 -10.48
C PRO A 87 2.67 15.11 -11.60
N SER A 88 1.57 15.80 -11.54
CA SER A 88 0.61 15.88 -12.63
C SER A 88 0.90 17.13 -13.48
N GLN A 89 0.48 17.11 -14.74
CA GLN A 89 0.58 18.26 -15.62
C GLN A 89 -0.23 19.48 -15.13
N LYS A 90 -1.12 19.28 -14.15
CA LYS A 90 -1.95 20.33 -13.52
C LYS A 90 -1.44 20.77 -12.15
N GLY A 91 -0.21 20.36 -11.76
CA GLY A 91 0.36 20.73 -10.46
C GLY A 91 -0.20 19.94 -9.26
N SER A 92 -1.13 19.01 -9.45
CA SER A 92 -1.58 18.10 -8.40
C SER A 92 -0.78 16.80 -8.43
N GLU A 93 -0.44 16.31 -7.27
CA GLU A 93 0.26 15.04 -7.11
C GLU A 93 -0.74 13.89 -7.02
N VAL A 94 -0.51 12.82 -7.78
CA VAL A 94 -1.36 11.62 -7.76
C VAL A 94 -0.75 10.58 -6.83
N THR A 95 -1.56 10.09 -5.89
CA THR A 95 -1.16 9.03 -4.98
C THR A 95 -0.90 7.73 -5.73
N ALA A 96 0.25 7.09 -5.46
CA ALA A 96 0.54 5.75 -5.92
C ALA A 96 0.89 4.85 -4.73
N GLY A 97 0.51 3.58 -4.79
CA GLY A 97 0.81 2.59 -3.75
C GLY A 97 0.97 1.19 -4.32
N ILE A 98 1.85 0.40 -3.72
CA ILE A 98 2.14 -0.98 -4.14
C ILE A 98 1.81 -1.92 -2.98
N PHE A 99 0.99 -2.94 -3.26
CA PHE A 99 0.54 -3.93 -2.29
C PHE A 99 1.00 -5.32 -2.71
N CYS A 100 1.66 -6.02 -1.79
CA CYS A 100 2.31 -7.30 -2.07
C CYS A 100 1.94 -8.36 -1.02
N GLY A 101 2.08 -9.62 -1.42
CA GLY A 101 2.05 -10.79 -0.54
C GLY A 101 3.45 -11.32 -0.26
N HIS A 102 3.64 -12.62 -0.48
CA HIS A 102 4.89 -13.37 -0.49
C HIS A 102 5.57 -13.54 0.89
N LEU A 103 5.75 -12.47 1.64
CA LEU A 103 6.53 -12.48 2.88
C LEU A 103 5.74 -13.03 4.09
N HIS A 104 4.43 -13.21 3.97
CA HIS A 104 3.55 -13.64 5.06
C HIS A 104 3.70 -12.79 6.33
N ARG A 105 4.19 -11.56 6.20
CA ARG A 105 4.36 -10.58 7.29
C ARG A 105 3.93 -9.19 6.87
N PRO A 106 3.34 -8.44 7.79
CA PRO A 106 3.06 -7.03 7.55
C PRO A 106 4.38 -6.25 7.56
N MET A 107 4.72 -5.65 6.44
CA MET A 107 5.88 -4.77 6.31
C MET A 107 5.50 -3.54 5.49
N ALA A 108 6.16 -2.43 5.75
CA ALA A 108 6.06 -1.22 4.96
C ALA A 108 7.46 -0.78 4.53
N SER A 109 7.58 -0.30 3.32
CA SER A 109 8.83 0.20 2.74
C SER A 109 8.54 1.39 1.82
N LEU A 110 9.51 2.26 1.65
CA LEU A 110 9.51 3.32 0.63
C LEU A 110 10.62 2.99 -0.36
N VAL A 111 10.24 2.64 -1.59
CA VAL A 111 11.19 2.21 -2.64
C VAL A 111 11.13 3.20 -3.79
N GLU A 112 12.22 3.92 -4.04
CA GLU A 112 12.31 4.96 -5.07
C GLU A 112 11.13 5.96 -5.01
N GLY A 113 10.71 6.33 -3.80
CA GLY A 113 9.58 7.22 -3.55
C GLY A 113 8.19 6.55 -3.60
N LEU A 114 8.10 5.27 -3.94
CA LEU A 114 6.84 4.52 -3.95
C LEU A 114 6.60 3.84 -2.61
N PRO A 115 5.51 4.12 -1.91
CA PRO A 115 5.14 3.37 -0.72
C PRO A 115 4.69 1.95 -1.11
N CYS A 116 5.28 0.98 -0.43
CA CYS A 116 5.05 -0.45 -0.66
C CYS A 116 4.68 -1.14 0.64
N TRP A 117 3.66 -1.98 0.60
CA TRP A 117 3.24 -2.79 1.74
C TRP A 117 3.21 -4.26 1.38
N THR A 118 3.64 -5.12 2.32
CA THR A 118 3.30 -6.53 2.28
C THR A 118 2.21 -6.81 3.30
N VAL A 119 1.31 -7.72 2.94
CA VAL A 119 0.17 -8.06 3.79
C VAL A 119 0.48 -9.28 4.66
N PRO A 120 -0.14 -9.39 5.85
CA PRO A 120 -0.06 -10.61 6.64
C PRO A 120 -0.68 -11.78 5.89
N SER A 121 -0.30 -13.00 6.26
CA SER A 121 -0.92 -14.21 5.73
C SER A 121 -2.20 -14.54 6.49
N VAL A 122 -3.14 -15.18 5.81
CA VAL A 122 -4.33 -15.78 6.43
C VAL A 122 -4.10 -17.23 6.88
N ALA A 123 -2.94 -17.81 6.56
CA ALA A 123 -2.59 -19.19 6.91
C ALA A 123 -1.54 -19.25 8.03
N HIS A 124 -0.34 -18.79 7.77
CA HIS A 124 0.77 -18.75 8.73
C HIS A 124 1.68 -17.55 8.43
N SER A 125 2.34 -17.05 9.45
CA SER A 125 3.39 -16.05 9.29
C SER A 125 4.77 -16.68 9.27
N LEU A 126 5.75 -15.96 8.76
CA LEU A 126 7.15 -16.31 8.97
C LEU A 126 7.58 -15.84 10.36
N ALA A 127 8.39 -16.65 11.07
CA ALA A 127 9.01 -16.26 12.32
C ALA A 127 9.90 -15.03 12.13
N ALA A 128 10.18 -14.32 13.22
CA ALA A 128 11.09 -13.18 13.18
C ALA A 128 12.46 -13.63 12.62
N PHE A 129 13.18 -12.66 12.05
CA PHE A 129 14.48 -12.86 11.42
C PHE A 129 15.42 -13.70 12.29
N GLU A 130 15.90 -14.81 11.75
CA GLU A 130 16.96 -15.62 12.33
C GLU A 130 18.25 -15.47 11.52
N ARG A 131 19.37 -15.24 12.20
CA ARG A 131 20.70 -15.14 11.57
C ARG A 131 21.14 -16.43 10.86
N SER A 132 20.54 -17.57 11.20
CA SER A 132 20.81 -18.87 10.57
C SER A 132 20.33 -18.96 9.12
N GLY A 133 19.55 -17.99 8.63
CA GLY A 133 18.91 -18.05 7.31
C GLY A 133 17.75 -19.04 7.22
N ALA A 134 17.44 -19.77 8.29
CA ALA A 134 16.29 -20.67 8.31
C ALA A 134 14.97 -19.89 8.25
N VAL A 135 14.04 -20.37 7.43
CA VAL A 135 12.66 -19.86 7.40
C VAL A 135 11.82 -20.79 8.25
N ARG A 136 11.18 -20.26 9.28
CA ARG A 136 10.26 -20.98 10.15
C ARG A 136 8.89 -20.37 10.11
N ALA A 137 7.86 -21.20 10.13
CA ALA A 137 6.50 -20.74 10.32
C ALA A 137 6.28 -20.31 11.78
N ALA A 138 5.50 -19.25 11.97
CA ALA A 138 5.06 -18.79 13.28
C ALA A 138 3.54 -18.83 13.35
N ALA A 139 3.00 -19.27 14.47
CA ALA A 139 1.58 -19.18 14.77
C ALA A 139 1.26 -17.72 15.18
N THR A 140 1.02 -16.87 14.22
CA THR A 140 0.52 -15.51 14.47
C THR A 140 -0.92 -15.40 13.98
N PRO A 141 -1.74 -14.52 14.56
CA PRO A 141 -3.08 -14.31 14.07
C PRO A 141 -3.08 -13.99 12.57
N PRO A 142 -4.01 -14.55 11.80
CA PRO A 142 -4.20 -14.15 10.42
C PRO A 142 -4.66 -12.69 10.35
N GLY A 143 -4.46 -12.05 9.20
CA GLY A 143 -4.84 -10.66 9.08
C GLY A 143 -4.88 -10.18 7.63
N TRP A 144 -5.25 -8.93 7.48
CA TRP A 144 -5.27 -8.24 6.20
C TRP A 144 -4.80 -6.79 6.33
N LEU A 145 -4.61 -6.14 5.21
CA LEU A 145 -4.35 -4.71 5.14
C LEU A 145 -5.64 -4.00 4.70
N ARG A 146 -6.09 -3.04 5.50
CA ARG A 146 -7.15 -2.11 5.14
C ARG A 146 -6.53 -0.83 4.61
N GLY A 147 -6.82 -0.49 3.35
CA GLY A 147 -6.46 0.79 2.75
C GLY A 147 -7.66 1.73 2.73
N THR A 148 -7.49 2.95 3.24
CA THR A 148 -8.47 4.03 3.14
C THR A 148 -7.87 5.14 2.29
N LEU A 149 -8.44 5.34 1.10
CA LEU A 149 -8.05 6.43 0.22
C LEU A 149 -8.89 7.66 0.55
N THR A 150 -8.22 8.78 0.77
CA THR A 150 -8.82 10.10 0.91
C THR A 150 -8.33 11.00 -0.21
N LYS A 151 -8.87 12.22 -0.32
CA LYS A 151 -8.41 13.20 -1.31
C LYS A 151 -6.91 13.48 -1.23
N ASP A 152 -6.35 13.44 -0.03
CA ASP A 152 -4.98 13.90 0.23
C ASP A 152 -4.02 12.77 0.63
N SER A 153 -4.55 11.57 0.95
CA SER A 153 -3.73 10.49 1.52
C SER A 153 -4.27 9.09 1.25
N LEU A 154 -3.36 8.11 1.37
CA LEU A 154 -3.68 6.70 1.48
C LEU A 154 -3.24 6.22 2.86
N VAL A 155 -4.21 5.92 3.72
CA VAL A 155 -3.97 5.39 5.05
C VAL A 155 -4.07 3.87 5.00
N CYS A 156 -3.04 3.17 5.47
CA CYS A 156 -2.99 1.71 5.50
C CYS A 156 -2.91 1.22 6.94
N GLU A 157 -3.81 0.31 7.29
CA GLU A 157 -3.91 -0.31 8.61
C GLU A 157 -3.79 -1.83 8.50
N PHE A 158 -2.88 -2.42 9.27
CA PHE A 158 -2.80 -3.87 9.42
C PHE A 158 -3.83 -4.31 10.44
N VAL A 159 -4.77 -5.16 10.00
CA VAL A 159 -5.86 -5.67 10.84
C VAL A 159 -5.61 -7.14 11.12
N GLU A 160 -5.47 -7.50 12.39
CA GLU A 160 -5.34 -8.89 12.83
C GLU A 160 -6.70 -9.47 13.22
N ILE A 161 -6.95 -10.73 12.87
CA ILE A 161 -8.08 -11.49 13.36
C ILE A 161 -7.68 -12.04 14.73
N SER A 162 -7.96 -11.30 15.79
CA SER A 162 -7.70 -11.74 17.15
C SER A 162 -8.87 -12.53 17.70
N ALA A 163 -8.58 -13.69 18.28
CA ALA A 163 -9.53 -14.43 19.10
C ALA A 163 -9.66 -13.86 20.54
N GLN A 164 -8.86 -12.82 20.86
CA GLN A 164 -8.90 -12.19 22.17
C GLN A 164 -10.20 -11.40 22.35
N PRO A 165 -10.83 -11.48 23.52
CA PRO A 165 -12.03 -10.70 23.79
C PRO A 165 -11.71 -9.21 23.73
N VAL A 166 -12.56 -8.46 23.04
CA VAL A 166 -12.47 -7.01 22.96
C VAL A 166 -13.13 -6.45 24.23
N PHE A 167 -12.34 -5.80 25.07
CA PHE A 167 -12.85 -5.11 26.25
C PHE A 167 -13.13 -3.64 25.95
N PRO A 168 -14.30 -3.10 26.31
CA PRO A 168 -14.54 -1.68 26.18
C PRO A 168 -13.59 -0.90 27.10
N ILE A 169 -12.89 0.08 26.53
CA ILE A 169 -12.11 1.01 27.33
C ILE A 169 -13.08 1.98 27.99
N PRO A 170 -13.12 2.08 29.34
CA PRO A 170 -14.09 2.92 30.05
C PRO A 170 -13.73 4.43 30.02
N PHE A 171 -13.41 4.97 28.83
CA PHE A 171 -13.12 6.39 28.62
C PHE A 171 -14.31 7.12 27.97
N ILE A 172 -15.50 6.95 28.58
CA ILE A 172 -16.75 7.59 28.09
C ILE A 172 -16.60 9.11 27.87
N PRO A 173 -15.93 9.89 28.75
CA PRO A 173 -15.78 11.33 28.51
C PRO A 173 -14.87 11.67 27.32
N LEU A 174 -13.89 10.80 27.03
CA LEU A 174 -12.97 11.00 25.91
C LEU A 174 -13.66 10.68 24.58
N ARG A 175 -14.49 9.65 24.55
CA ARG A 175 -15.26 9.25 23.39
C ARG A 175 -16.18 10.34 22.88
N ALA A 176 -16.94 10.97 23.79
CA ALA A 176 -17.85 12.06 23.44
C ALA A 176 -17.11 13.27 22.84
N ARG A 177 -15.90 13.60 23.37
CA ARG A 177 -15.07 14.69 22.80
C ARG A 177 -14.48 14.34 21.44
N VAL A 178 -14.05 13.09 21.24
CA VAL A 178 -13.51 12.63 19.96
C VAL A 178 -14.59 12.59 18.88
N GLU A 179 -15.79 12.11 19.20
CA GLU A 179 -16.94 12.12 18.29
C GLU A 179 -17.38 13.56 17.94
N GLU A 180 -17.37 14.47 18.89
CA GLU A 180 -17.67 15.89 18.65
C GLU A 180 -16.61 16.57 17.76
N GLN A 181 -15.31 16.27 17.98
CA GLN A 181 -14.24 16.77 17.12
C GLN A 181 -14.27 16.16 15.74
N ALA A 182 -14.54 14.86 15.62
CA ALA A 182 -14.67 14.20 14.33
C ALA A 182 -15.84 14.75 13.51
N LEU A 183 -16.97 15.03 14.14
CA LEU A 183 -18.12 15.67 13.51
C LEU A 183 -17.81 17.10 13.06
N LYS A 184 -17.02 17.88 13.82
CA LYS A 184 -16.57 19.23 13.42
C LYS A 184 -15.61 19.18 12.22
N VAL A 185 -14.74 18.18 12.13
CA VAL A 185 -13.80 18.00 11.01
C VAL A 185 -14.53 17.53 9.73
N LEU A 186 -15.59 16.74 9.88
CA LEU A 186 -16.38 16.20 8.78
C LEU A 186 -17.53 17.12 8.35
N SER A 187 -17.79 18.21 9.08
CA SER A 187 -18.84 19.17 8.74
C SER A 187 -18.36 20.14 7.63
N PRO A 188 -19.09 20.30 6.53
CA PRO A 188 -18.69 21.15 5.40
C PRO A 188 -18.74 22.66 5.68
N ALA A 189 -18.95 23.10 6.93
CA ALA A 189 -19.21 24.48 7.31
C ALA A 189 -17.96 25.36 7.53
N ASN A 190 -16.74 24.92 7.20
CA ASN A 190 -15.52 25.71 7.42
C ASN A 190 -14.90 26.33 6.15
N ASP A 191 -15.65 26.49 5.08
CA ASP A 191 -15.17 27.15 3.84
C ASP A 191 -15.52 28.67 3.76
N HIS A 192 -15.58 29.35 4.90
CA HIS A 192 -15.63 30.81 4.92
C HIS A 192 -14.40 31.39 5.62
N MET A 193 -13.23 31.26 4.97
CA MET A 193 -12.12 32.16 5.25
C MET A 193 -12.34 33.45 4.43
N SER A 194 -12.93 34.45 5.09
CA SER A 194 -13.10 35.78 4.54
C SER A 194 -11.75 36.36 4.09
N LEU A 195 -11.64 36.62 2.79
CA LEU A 195 -10.65 37.54 2.26
C LEU A 195 -10.91 38.91 2.89
N ARG A 196 -10.11 39.33 3.85
CA ARG A 196 -10.01 40.74 4.21
C ARG A 196 -9.22 41.42 3.09
N LYS A 197 -9.90 42.34 2.42
CA LYS A 197 -9.29 43.43 1.63
C LYS A 197 -8.71 44.41 2.63
N ASP A 198 -7.43 44.70 2.54
CA ASP A 198 -6.82 46.00 2.74
C ASP A 198 -5.57 46.06 1.83
#